data_72dfded0865082bbe482e1cbf3c1b1df
#
_entry.id   72dfded0865082bbe482e1cbf3c1b1df
#
_cell.length_a   1.000
_cell.length_b   1.000
_cell.length_c   1.000
_cell.angle_alpha   90.00
_cell.angle_beta   90.00
_cell.angle_gamma   90.00
#
_symmetry.space_group_name_H-M   'P 1'
#
loop_
_entity.id
_entity.type
_entity.pdbx_description
1 polymer ?
#
loop_
_entity_poly.entity_id
_entity_poly.type
_entity_poly.pdbx_seq_one_letter_code
_entity_poly.pdbx_strand_id
1 'polypeptide(L)'
;MMSKTESLSRAELYKLHSTQLLLGKFISEEIDKLDPIYDSKYGYRYPLVEALVGGPEEAEKFLNKLYEAGILERKLYDKTIFCPFCGSANISTRYCCPFCGSFDIKKSSLIEHVQCGYIDVEEKFLNKKGKLVCPKCGKILEKPEVDYRKAGMWCKCNECGRNFDIPVTSHFCRDCKKTFDFENAVCKDIYSYRLSEKAIKEAKLGWIMISPISEFLKEAGFEVESPAFLKGKSGATHMFDIGAYRK
;
A
#
# COMPACT_ATOMS: atom_id res chain seq x y z
N MET A 1 -24.35 23.35 -3.73
CA MET A 1 -24.77 22.55 -4.89
C MET A 1 -23.60 21.62 -5.23
N MET A 2 -23.67 20.36 -4.80
CA MET A 2 -22.66 19.37 -5.16
C MET A 2 -23.00 18.91 -6.59
N SER A 3 -22.10 19.15 -7.54
CA SER A 3 -22.22 18.61 -8.88
C SER A 3 -22.21 17.08 -8.79
N LYS A 4 -23.30 16.44 -9.22
CA LYS A 4 -23.29 15.01 -9.52
C LYS A 4 -22.25 14.81 -10.64
N THR A 5 -21.06 14.35 -10.29
CA THR A 5 -20.16 13.76 -11.27
C THR A 5 -20.87 12.52 -11.79
N GLU A 6 -21.39 12.55 -13.02
CA GLU A 6 -21.93 11.40 -13.71
C GLU A 6 -20.86 10.31 -13.69
N SER A 7 -21.15 9.22 -12.98
CA SER A 7 -20.28 8.06 -12.97
C SER A 7 -20.40 7.38 -14.34
N LEU A 8 -19.31 7.33 -15.08
CA LEU A 8 -19.24 6.58 -16.34
C LEU A 8 -19.68 5.13 -16.10
N SER A 9 -20.52 4.63 -16.98
CA SER A 9 -20.91 3.21 -16.96
C SER A 9 -19.69 2.31 -17.23
N ARG A 10 -19.78 1.05 -16.82
CA ARG A 10 -18.73 0.04 -17.10
C ARG A 10 -18.39 -0.03 -18.59
N ALA A 11 -19.39 0.03 -19.47
CA ALA A 11 -19.21 0.01 -20.92
C ALA A 11 -18.44 1.25 -21.42
N GLU A 12 -18.75 2.44 -20.90
CA GLU A 12 -18.03 3.67 -21.24
C GLU A 12 -16.58 3.64 -20.74
N LEU A 13 -16.33 3.07 -19.56
CA LEU A 13 -14.96 2.92 -19.05
C LEU A 13 -14.13 1.99 -19.94
N TYR A 14 -14.70 0.92 -20.50
CA TYR A 14 -13.99 0.05 -21.45
C TYR A 14 -13.60 0.75 -22.76
N LYS A 15 -14.29 1.82 -23.15
CA LYS A 15 -13.97 2.62 -24.34
C LYS A 15 -12.78 3.56 -24.17
N LEU A 16 -12.43 3.88 -22.93
CA LEU A 16 -11.31 4.78 -22.66
C LEU A 16 -9.99 4.14 -23.08
N HIS A 17 -9.18 4.90 -23.84
CA HIS A 17 -7.87 4.43 -24.31
C HIS A 17 -6.95 4.01 -23.16
N SER A 18 -6.93 4.77 -22.06
CA SER A 18 -6.16 4.44 -20.86
C SER A 18 -6.60 3.11 -20.22
N THR A 19 -7.92 2.82 -20.23
CA THR A 19 -8.45 1.54 -19.75
C THR A 19 -8.01 0.40 -20.67
N GLN A 20 -8.10 0.57 -21.98
CA GLN A 20 -7.68 -0.45 -22.94
C GLN A 20 -6.20 -0.80 -22.80
N LEU A 21 -5.33 0.21 -22.64
CA LEU A 21 -3.90 0.00 -22.45
C LEU A 21 -3.61 -0.73 -21.13
N LEU A 22 -4.27 -0.35 -20.03
CA LEU A 22 -4.08 -1.02 -18.74
C LEU A 22 -4.57 -2.47 -18.80
N LEU A 23 -5.75 -2.70 -19.36
CA LEU A 23 -6.32 -4.05 -19.49
C LEU A 23 -5.50 -4.93 -20.41
N GLY A 24 -4.93 -4.35 -21.50
CA GLY A 24 -4.02 -5.04 -22.39
C GLY A 24 -2.84 -5.66 -21.63
N LYS A 25 -2.26 -4.94 -20.67
CA LYS A 25 -1.14 -5.43 -19.85
C LYS A 25 -1.52 -6.58 -18.92
N PHE A 26 -2.73 -6.58 -18.39
CA PHE A 26 -3.25 -7.71 -17.61
C PHE A 26 -3.56 -8.93 -18.49
N ILE A 27 -4.14 -8.70 -19.66
CA ILE A 27 -4.55 -9.77 -20.58
C ILE A 27 -3.35 -10.44 -21.25
N SER A 28 -2.30 -9.67 -21.59
CA SER A 28 -1.04 -10.19 -22.13
C SER A 28 -0.17 -10.87 -21.09
N GLU A 29 -0.63 -10.94 -19.85
CA GLU A 29 0.12 -11.51 -18.70
C GLU A 29 1.44 -10.79 -18.41
N GLU A 30 1.63 -9.56 -18.92
CA GLU A 30 2.76 -8.71 -18.53
C GLU A 30 2.69 -8.36 -17.03
N ILE A 31 1.47 -8.22 -16.50
CA ILE A 31 1.21 -8.02 -15.08
C ILE A 31 0.04 -8.91 -14.62
N ASP A 32 0.18 -9.54 -13.46
CA ASP A 32 -0.91 -10.30 -12.79
C ASP A 32 -1.63 -9.43 -11.75
N LYS A 33 -0.93 -8.43 -11.26
CA LYS A 33 -1.39 -7.44 -10.28
C LYS A 33 -0.68 -6.11 -10.47
N LEU A 34 -1.32 -5.05 -10.03
CA LEU A 34 -0.80 -3.70 -10.00
C LEU A 34 -0.53 -3.32 -8.54
N ASP A 35 0.70 -3.53 -8.10
CA ASP A 35 1.16 -3.09 -6.78
C ASP A 35 1.66 -1.64 -6.85
N PRO A 36 1.44 -0.84 -5.80
CA PRO A 36 2.00 0.50 -5.73
C PRO A 36 3.50 0.45 -5.46
N ILE A 37 4.23 1.48 -5.91
CA ILE A 37 5.65 1.69 -5.65
C ILE A 37 5.79 2.84 -4.67
N TYR A 38 6.56 2.64 -3.59
CA TYR A 38 6.79 3.67 -2.59
C TYR A 38 7.78 4.72 -3.09
N ASP A 39 7.38 5.98 -3.00
CA ASP A 39 8.21 7.17 -3.19
C ASP A 39 8.31 7.93 -1.88
N SER A 40 9.53 8.29 -1.45
CA SER A 40 9.75 8.92 -0.13
C SER A 40 9.11 10.30 0.00
N LYS A 41 8.89 11.01 -1.09
CA LYS A 41 8.30 12.37 -1.09
C LYS A 41 6.79 12.35 -1.25
N TYR A 42 6.30 11.50 -2.16
CA TYR A 42 4.89 11.50 -2.56
C TYR A 42 4.09 10.35 -1.93
N GLY A 43 4.75 9.41 -1.26
CA GLY A 43 4.15 8.19 -0.76
C GLY A 43 4.02 7.12 -1.85
N TYR A 44 2.98 6.31 -1.78
CA TYR A 44 2.75 5.26 -2.78
C TYR A 44 2.20 5.83 -4.08
N ARG A 45 2.75 5.34 -5.19
CA ARG A 45 2.41 5.74 -6.55
C ARG A 45 2.17 4.52 -7.45
N TYR A 46 1.49 4.75 -8.57
CA TYR A 46 1.25 3.75 -9.62
C TYR A 46 1.85 4.24 -10.95
N PRO A 47 3.18 4.18 -11.14
CA PRO A 47 3.86 4.82 -12.29
C PRO A 47 3.30 4.37 -13.64
N LEU A 48 2.93 3.08 -13.77
CA LEU A 48 2.30 2.56 -14.97
C LEU A 48 1.00 3.31 -15.30
N VAL A 49 0.14 3.51 -14.31
CA VAL A 49 -1.15 4.18 -14.50
C VAL A 49 -0.96 5.69 -14.67
N GLU A 50 -0.05 6.28 -13.92
CA GLU A 50 0.29 7.70 -14.03
C GLU A 50 0.74 8.07 -15.45
N ALA A 51 1.51 7.19 -16.08
CA ALA A 51 1.91 7.37 -17.49
C ALA A 51 0.72 7.31 -18.46
N LEU A 52 -0.36 6.62 -18.09
CA LEU A 52 -1.57 6.50 -18.94
C LEU A 52 -2.54 7.68 -18.75
N VAL A 53 -2.57 8.30 -17.57
CA VAL A 53 -3.60 9.30 -17.23
C VAL A 53 -3.04 10.69 -16.87
N GLY A 54 -1.71 10.85 -16.84
CA GLY A 54 -1.06 12.14 -16.73
C GLY A 54 -0.66 12.58 -15.31
N GLY A 55 -0.81 11.73 -14.27
CA GLY A 55 -0.31 12.06 -12.94
C GLY A 55 -0.87 11.22 -11.79
N PRO A 56 -0.31 11.39 -10.58
CA PRO A 56 -0.65 10.54 -9.44
C PRO A 56 -2.10 10.70 -8.95
N GLU A 57 -2.62 11.92 -8.90
CA GLU A 57 -4.01 12.16 -8.48
C GLU A 57 -5.01 11.57 -9.48
N GLU A 58 -4.71 11.71 -10.78
CA GLU A 58 -5.54 11.14 -11.84
C GLU A 58 -5.47 9.61 -11.86
N ALA A 59 -4.30 9.03 -11.53
CA ALA A 59 -4.14 7.59 -11.40
C ALA A 59 -5.02 7.01 -10.28
N GLU A 60 -5.03 7.65 -9.11
CA GLU A 60 -5.87 7.22 -7.98
C GLU A 60 -7.37 7.31 -8.33
N LYS A 61 -7.81 8.42 -8.93
CA LYS A 61 -9.19 8.60 -9.39
C LYS A 61 -9.57 7.56 -10.44
N PHE A 62 -8.69 7.29 -11.38
CA PHE A 62 -8.90 6.33 -12.45
C PHE A 62 -9.04 4.90 -11.92
N LEU A 63 -8.12 4.46 -11.06
CA LEU A 63 -8.17 3.15 -10.43
C LEU A 63 -9.43 2.96 -9.57
N ASN A 64 -9.84 3.98 -8.84
CA ASN A 64 -11.08 3.95 -8.06
C ASN A 64 -12.32 3.81 -8.96
N LYS A 65 -12.39 4.54 -10.09
CA LYS A 65 -13.49 4.38 -11.06
C LYS A 65 -13.58 2.95 -11.62
N LEU A 66 -12.44 2.36 -11.97
CA LEU A 66 -12.40 0.98 -12.47
C LEU A 66 -12.80 -0.03 -11.39
N TYR A 67 -12.43 0.21 -10.13
CA TYR A 67 -12.85 -0.60 -8.99
C TYR A 67 -14.36 -0.48 -8.74
N GLU A 68 -14.91 0.73 -8.68
CA GLU A 68 -16.35 0.97 -8.48
C GLU A 68 -17.21 0.37 -9.58
N ALA A 69 -16.71 0.37 -10.82
CA ALA A 69 -17.35 -0.29 -11.95
C ALA A 69 -17.18 -1.83 -11.93
N GLY A 70 -16.46 -2.40 -10.97
CA GLY A 70 -16.18 -3.82 -10.85
C GLY A 70 -15.29 -4.38 -11.95
N ILE A 71 -14.52 -3.54 -12.64
CA ILE A 71 -13.52 -3.94 -13.62
C ILE A 71 -12.27 -4.45 -12.91
N LEU A 72 -11.85 -3.72 -11.88
CA LEU A 72 -10.77 -4.13 -10.99
C LEU A 72 -11.32 -4.60 -9.64
N GLU A 73 -10.59 -5.50 -9.01
CA GLU A 73 -10.68 -5.81 -7.59
C GLU A 73 -9.50 -5.20 -6.88
N ARG A 74 -9.66 -4.83 -5.61
CA ARG A 74 -8.57 -4.27 -4.82
C ARG A 74 -8.40 -5.01 -3.50
N LYS A 75 -7.16 -5.12 -3.08
CA LYS A 75 -6.78 -5.64 -1.77
C LYS A 75 -5.95 -4.59 -1.04
N LEU A 76 -6.19 -4.40 0.25
CA LEU A 76 -5.35 -3.51 1.06
C LEU A 76 -3.90 -3.99 0.97
N TYR A 77 -3.03 -3.08 0.52
CA TYR A 77 -1.59 -3.30 0.39
C TYR A 77 -0.86 -2.75 1.61
N ASP A 78 -1.19 -1.51 2.01
CA ASP A 78 -0.59 -0.83 3.15
C ASP A 78 -1.50 0.29 3.68
N LYS A 79 -1.16 0.83 4.86
CA LYS A 79 -1.72 2.06 5.42
C LYS A 79 -0.60 3.06 5.65
N THR A 80 -0.67 4.18 4.97
CA THR A 80 0.38 5.20 5.00
C THR A 80 -0.06 6.44 5.75
N ILE A 81 0.84 7.00 6.54
CA ILE A 81 0.65 8.24 7.29
C ILE A 81 1.12 9.42 6.45
N PHE A 82 0.28 10.45 6.37
CA PHE A 82 0.60 11.72 5.73
C PHE A 82 0.59 12.86 6.75
N CYS A 83 1.43 13.86 6.52
CA CYS A 83 1.48 15.05 7.33
C CYS A 83 0.16 15.85 7.23
N PRO A 84 -0.53 16.15 8.33
CA PRO A 84 -1.77 16.93 8.29
C PRO A 84 -1.57 18.39 7.87
N PHE A 85 -0.33 18.89 7.89
CA PHE A 85 -0.02 20.30 7.60
C PHE A 85 0.37 20.55 6.14
N CYS A 86 1.07 19.62 5.49
CA CYS A 86 1.57 19.80 4.13
C CYS A 86 1.28 18.61 3.19
N GLY A 87 0.61 17.56 3.66
CA GLY A 87 0.25 16.41 2.84
C GLY A 87 1.41 15.48 2.45
N SER A 88 2.62 15.71 2.97
CA SER A 88 3.80 14.90 2.64
C SER A 88 3.75 13.52 3.31
N ALA A 89 4.22 12.49 2.61
CA ALA A 89 4.47 11.16 3.14
C ALA A 89 5.88 10.99 3.75
N ASN A 90 6.73 12.02 3.68
CA ASN A 90 8.10 11.99 4.20
C ASN A 90 8.11 12.14 5.74
N ILE A 91 7.62 11.10 6.41
CA ILE A 91 7.41 11.09 7.85
C ILE A 91 8.48 10.24 8.55
N SER A 92 8.92 10.71 9.70
CA SER A 92 9.73 9.94 10.65
C SER A 92 8.94 9.71 11.93
N THR A 93 8.74 8.47 12.29
CA THR A 93 8.18 8.12 13.59
C THR A 93 9.27 8.17 14.64
N ARG A 94 8.99 8.84 15.77
CA ARG A 94 9.88 8.97 16.92
C ARG A 94 9.20 8.42 18.16
N TYR A 95 9.98 7.79 19.01
CA TYR A 95 9.55 7.39 20.34
C TYR A 95 10.04 8.45 21.33
N CYS A 96 9.13 8.99 22.12
CA CYS A 96 9.41 10.13 22.99
C CYS A 96 9.12 9.80 24.46
N CYS A 97 9.78 10.53 25.34
CA CYS A 97 9.53 10.47 26.78
C CYS A 97 8.09 10.97 27.08
N PRO A 98 7.27 10.20 27.83
CA PRO A 98 5.90 10.62 28.16
C PRO A 98 5.84 11.83 29.12
N PHE A 99 6.96 12.20 29.74
CA PHE A 99 7.00 13.28 30.74
C PHE A 99 7.45 14.63 30.19
N CYS A 100 8.40 14.62 29.23
CA CYS A 100 8.96 15.87 28.68
C CYS A 100 8.93 15.95 27.15
N GLY A 101 8.46 14.89 26.46
CA GLY A 101 8.36 14.87 25.00
C GLY A 101 9.70 14.69 24.26
N SER A 102 10.84 14.62 24.98
CA SER A 102 12.14 14.41 24.33
C SER A 102 12.23 13.05 23.64
N PHE A 103 12.77 13.03 22.44
CA PHE A 103 13.08 11.79 21.71
C PHE A 103 14.48 11.23 22.05
N ASP A 104 15.25 11.96 22.88
CA ASP A 104 16.53 11.46 23.40
C ASP A 104 16.30 10.51 24.56
N ILE A 105 15.97 9.28 24.21
CA ILE A 105 15.68 8.19 25.14
C ILE A 105 16.63 7.02 24.91
N LYS A 106 17.13 6.45 25.99
CA LYS A 106 17.91 5.21 25.98
C LYS A 106 17.02 4.03 26.33
N LYS A 107 17.05 3.02 25.51
CA LYS A 107 16.35 1.75 25.73
C LYS A 107 17.30 0.73 26.36
N SER A 108 16.86 0.07 27.42
CA SER A 108 17.61 -0.95 28.15
C SER A 108 16.73 -2.17 28.39
N SER A 109 17.33 -3.37 28.35
CA SER A 109 16.66 -4.61 28.77
C SER A 109 16.62 -4.67 30.28
N LEU A 110 15.49 -5.13 30.84
CA LEU A 110 15.40 -5.55 32.23
C LEU A 110 15.77 -7.02 32.35
N ILE A 111 16.66 -7.32 33.29
CA ILE A 111 17.06 -8.69 33.67
C ILE A 111 16.54 -8.98 35.06
N GLU A 112 15.95 -10.15 35.20
CA GLU A 112 15.61 -10.76 36.48
C GLU A 112 16.59 -11.89 36.78
N HIS A 113 17.23 -11.86 37.96
CA HIS A 113 17.94 -13.03 38.47
C HIS A 113 16.93 -14.01 39.06
N VAL A 114 16.75 -15.16 38.43
CA VAL A 114 15.67 -16.13 38.74
C VAL A 114 15.71 -16.58 40.20
N GLN A 115 16.89 -16.82 40.76
CA GLN A 115 17.04 -17.35 42.10
C GLN A 115 16.71 -16.37 43.23
N CYS A 116 17.02 -15.09 43.09
CA CYS A 116 16.80 -14.11 44.15
C CYS A 116 15.73 -13.06 43.81
N GLY A 117 15.12 -13.12 42.60
CA GLY A 117 14.06 -12.22 42.17
C GLY A 117 14.47 -10.76 41.97
N TYR A 118 15.78 -10.47 41.94
CA TYR A 118 16.24 -9.11 41.71
C TYR A 118 16.11 -8.72 40.26
N ILE A 119 15.45 -7.58 40.01
CA ILE A 119 15.21 -7.06 38.65
C ILE A 119 15.84 -5.66 38.58
N ASP A 120 16.65 -5.43 37.53
CA ASP A 120 17.15 -4.13 37.15
C ASP A 120 17.56 -4.10 35.66
N VAL A 121 18.03 -2.96 35.18
CA VAL A 121 18.59 -2.82 33.84
C VAL A 121 19.85 -3.65 33.66
N GLU A 122 20.01 -4.24 32.48
CA GLU A 122 21.13 -5.13 32.13
C GLU A 122 22.48 -4.53 32.45
N GLU A 123 22.66 -3.21 32.23
CA GLU A 123 23.90 -2.49 32.51
C GLU A 123 24.35 -2.58 33.96
N LYS A 124 23.40 -2.68 34.93
CA LYS A 124 23.75 -2.84 36.35
C LYS A 124 24.24 -4.23 36.69
N PHE A 125 23.89 -5.23 35.91
CA PHE A 125 24.39 -6.59 36.04
C PHE A 125 25.76 -6.76 35.40
N LEU A 126 26.17 -5.89 34.47
CA LEU A 126 27.47 -5.99 33.78
C LEU A 126 28.61 -5.54 34.71
N ASN A 127 29.56 -6.44 34.96
CA ASN A 127 30.80 -6.08 35.62
C ASN A 127 31.86 -5.54 34.61
N LYS A 128 33.00 -5.06 35.12
CA LYS A 128 34.10 -4.54 34.27
C LYS A 128 34.68 -5.54 33.26
N LYS A 129 34.41 -6.83 33.43
CA LYS A 129 34.85 -7.93 32.51
C LYS A 129 33.78 -8.33 31.56
N GLY A 130 32.63 -7.62 31.49
CA GLY A 130 31.51 -7.94 30.60
C GLY A 130 30.68 -9.17 31.01
N LYS A 131 30.87 -9.69 32.22
CA LYS A 131 30.07 -10.80 32.75
C LYS A 131 28.87 -10.26 33.54
N LEU A 132 27.73 -10.96 33.42
CA LEU A 132 26.55 -10.66 34.21
C LEU A 132 26.73 -11.14 35.65
N VAL A 133 26.60 -10.23 36.59
CA VAL A 133 26.70 -10.47 38.06
C VAL A 133 25.51 -9.82 38.73
N CYS A 134 24.78 -10.56 39.54
CA CYS A 134 23.63 -10.01 40.26
C CYS A 134 24.09 -8.96 41.30
N PRO A 135 23.64 -7.69 41.22
CA PRO A 135 24.06 -6.65 42.21
C PRO A 135 23.62 -6.95 43.62
N LYS A 136 22.53 -7.72 43.80
CA LYS A 136 21.96 -8.04 45.12
C LYS A 136 22.71 -9.14 45.86
N CYS A 137 23.05 -10.24 45.16
CA CYS A 137 23.60 -11.44 45.79
C CYS A 137 25.01 -11.81 45.32
N GLY A 138 25.58 -11.10 44.32
CA GLY A 138 26.94 -11.30 43.82
C GLY A 138 27.11 -12.55 42.93
N LYS A 139 26.05 -13.32 42.65
CA LYS A 139 26.14 -14.53 41.80
C LYS A 139 26.41 -14.17 40.35
N ILE A 140 27.32 -14.91 39.73
CA ILE A 140 27.58 -14.83 38.28
C ILE A 140 26.42 -15.52 37.56
N LEU A 141 25.88 -14.90 36.52
CA LEU A 141 24.74 -15.36 35.75
C LEU A 141 25.23 -15.80 34.35
N GLU A 142 25.23 -17.09 34.07
CA GLU A 142 25.80 -17.62 32.83
C GLU A 142 24.73 -18.19 31.90
N LYS A 143 23.68 -18.80 32.44
CA LYS A 143 22.68 -19.51 31.67
C LYS A 143 21.38 -18.72 31.57
N PRO A 144 21.01 -18.23 30.34
CA PRO A 144 19.70 -17.67 30.08
C PRO A 144 18.58 -18.64 30.49
N GLU A 145 17.45 -18.14 30.97
CA GLU A 145 16.27 -18.84 31.46
C GLU A 145 16.48 -19.71 32.71
N VAL A 146 17.72 -19.94 33.14
CA VAL A 146 18.07 -20.70 34.35
C VAL A 146 18.57 -19.78 35.46
N ASP A 147 19.62 -19.02 35.20
CA ASP A 147 20.20 -18.07 36.15
C ASP A 147 19.48 -16.70 36.06
N TYR A 148 19.17 -16.28 34.84
CA TYR A 148 18.47 -15.01 34.58
C TYR A 148 17.53 -15.10 33.41
N ARG A 149 16.54 -14.23 33.39
CA ARG A 149 15.62 -14.07 32.23
C ARG A 149 15.41 -12.59 31.90
N LYS A 150 15.00 -12.33 30.67
CA LYS A 150 14.57 -10.98 30.26
C LYS A 150 13.18 -10.73 30.84
N ALA A 151 13.09 -9.80 31.80
CA ALA A 151 11.85 -9.43 32.49
C ALA A 151 11.05 -8.35 31.72
N GLY A 152 11.65 -7.71 30.70
CA GLY A 152 11.00 -6.68 29.93
C GLY A 152 12.00 -5.67 29.36
N MET A 153 11.48 -4.48 29.12
CA MET A 153 12.21 -3.38 28.55
C MET A 153 11.93 -2.10 29.36
N TRP A 154 12.96 -1.28 29.51
CA TRP A 154 12.89 -0.03 30.22
C TRP A 154 13.49 1.09 29.36
N CYS A 155 12.92 2.27 29.43
CA CYS A 155 13.45 3.47 28.79
C CYS A 155 13.90 4.48 29.83
N LYS A 156 15.01 5.17 29.57
CA LYS A 156 15.48 6.32 30.35
C LYS A 156 15.56 7.53 29.45
N CYS A 157 14.95 8.62 29.86
CA CYS A 157 15.10 9.91 29.17
C CYS A 157 16.43 10.57 29.59
N ASN A 158 17.24 10.96 28.60
CA ASN A 158 18.51 11.65 28.86
C ASN A 158 18.29 13.11 29.26
N GLU A 159 17.19 13.75 28.85
CA GLU A 159 16.84 15.12 29.19
C GLU A 159 16.32 15.26 30.64
N CYS A 160 15.22 14.57 30.96
CA CYS A 160 14.60 14.72 32.29
C CYS A 160 15.04 13.65 33.32
N GLY A 161 15.86 12.69 32.92
CA GLY A 161 16.38 11.62 33.78
C GLY A 161 15.36 10.56 34.21
N ARG A 162 14.06 10.71 33.87
CA ARG A 162 13.00 9.80 34.30
C ARG A 162 13.06 8.48 33.52
N ASN A 163 12.63 7.43 34.19
CA ASN A 163 12.49 6.09 33.63
C ASN A 163 11.01 5.81 33.35
N PHE A 164 10.75 5.00 32.32
CA PHE A 164 9.41 4.59 31.92
C PHE A 164 9.49 3.30 31.08
N ASP A 165 8.38 2.60 30.97
CA ASP A 165 8.23 1.35 30.24
C ASP A 165 7.73 1.57 28.80
N ILE A 166 6.78 2.49 28.61
CA ILE A 166 6.13 2.72 27.30
C ILE A 166 6.43 4.15 26.84
N PRO A 167 7.17 4.32 25.72
CA PRO A 167 7.36 5.62 25.11
C PRO A 167 6.11 6.08 24.37
N VAL A 168 5.91 7.38 24.26
CA VAL A 168 4.87 7.99 23.42
C VAL A 168 5.37 8.08 21.99
N THR A 169 4.50 7.73 21.03
CA THR A 169 4.80 7.86 19.62
C THR A 169 4.50 9.26 19.12
N SER A 170 5.44 9.86 18.40
CA SER A 170 5.30 11.15 17.72
C SER A 170 5.80 11.04 16.28
N HIS A 171 5.13 11.73 15.37
CA HIS A 171 5.50 11.80 13.98
C HIS A 171 6.14 13.14 13.65
N PHE A 172 7.20 13.11 12.85
CA PHE A 172 7.91 14.30 12.41
C PHE A 172 7.93 14.34 10.88
N CYS A 173 7.36 15.38 10.31
CA CYS A 173 7.45 15.62 8.88
C CYS A 173 8.82 16.20 8.53
N ARG A 174 9.58 15.50 7.66
CA ARG A 174 10.90 15.97 7.22
C ARG A 174 10.84 17.14 6.28
N ASP A 175 9.68 17.39 5.62
CA ASP A 175 9.52 18.49 4.68
C ASP A 175 9.15 19.79 5.39
N CYS A 176 8.03 19.87 6.11
CA CYS A 176 7.60 21.08 6.79
C CYS A 176 8.13 21.21 8.23
N LYS A 177 8.89 20.24 8.76
CA LYS A 177 9.53 20.21 10.07
C LYS A 177 8.56 20.26 11.27
N LYS A 178 7.28 20.05 11.04
CA LYS A 178 6.27 19.98 12.10
C LYS A 178 6.16 18.59 12.69
N THR A 179 5.83 18.51 13.97
CA THR A 179 5.50 17.29 14.70
C THR A 179 3.98 17.16 14.84
N PHE A 180 3.50 15.92 14.89
CA PHE A 180 2.10 15.59 15.12
C PHE A 180 2.00 14.17 15.72
N ASP A 181 0.86 13.85 16.28
CA ASP A 181 0.56 12.57 16.91
C ASP A 181 -0.37 11.70 16.01
N PHE A 182 -0.76 10.57 16.54
CA PHE A 182 -1.68 9.65 15.86
C PHE A 182 -3.08 10.26 15.65
N GLU A 183 -3.55 11.09 16.59
CA GLU A 183 -4.90 11.69 16.50
C GLU A 183 -5.01 12.68 15.36
N ASN A 184 -3.92 13.42 15.08
CA ASN A 184 -3.86 14.42 14.01
C ASN A 184 -3.35 13.84 12.69
N ALA A 185 -2.85 12.61 12.67
CA ALA A 185 -2.29 11.97 11.49
C ALA A 185 -3.37 11.73 10.42
N VAL A 186 -3.05 12.01 9.16
CA VAL A 186 -3.88 11.63 8.02
C VAL A 186 -3.44 10.25 7.56
N CYS A 187 -4.28 9.23 7.78
CA CYS A 187 -4.04 7.87 7.33
C CYS A 187 -4.78 7.61 6.01
N LYS A 188 -4.07 7.04 5.03
CA LYS A 188 -4.67 6.60 3.77
C LYS A 188 -4.46 5.11 3.56
N ASP A 189 -5.50 4.46 3.07
CA ASP A 189 -5.43 3.08 2.61
C ASP A 189 -4.83 3.02 1.21
N ILE A 190 -3.85 2.18 1.04
CA ILE A 190 -3.15 1.94 -0.23
C ILE A 190 -3.53 0.55 -0.72
N TYR A 191 -3.85 0.42 -1.99
CA TYR A 191 -4.38 -0.81 -2.55
C TYR A 191 -3.49 -1.41 -3.63
N SER A 192 -3.48 -2.73 -3.70
CA SER A 192 -3.07 -3.49 -4.87
C SER A 192 -4.30 -3.83 -5.68
N TYR A 193 -4.21 -3.79 -7.00
CA TYR A 193 -5.32 -4.03 -7.91
C TYR A 193 -5.08 -5.24 -8.80
N ARG A 194 -6.17 -5.96 -9.13
CA ARG A 194 -6.20 -7.06 -10.09
C ARG A 194 -7.43 -6.94 -10.97
N LEU A 195 -7.43 -7.60 -12.12
CA LEU A 195 -8.67 -7.77 -12.88
C LEU A 195 -9.68 -8.58 -12.06
N SER A 196 -10.94 -8.14 -12.07
CA SER A 196 -12.01 -8.93 -11.49
C SER A 196 -12.25 -10.19 -12.34
N GLU A 197 -12.75 -11.27 -11.72
CA GLU A 197 -13.11 -12.48 -12.45
C GLU A 197 -14.09 -12.22 -13.60
N LYS A 198 -15.00 -11.26 -13.40
CA LYS A 198 -15.95 -10.84 -14.43
C LYS A 198 -15.22 -10.19 -15.60
N ALA A 199 -14.28 -9.28 -15.35
CA ALA A 199 -13.51 -8.62 -16.39
C ALA A 199 -12.61 -9.61 -17.16
N ILE A 200 -12.05 -10.63 -16.49
CA ILE A 200 -11.29 -11.70 -17.15
C ILE A 200 -12.19 -12.51 -18.09
N LYS A 201 -13.41 -12.83 -17.67
CA LYS A 201 -14.37 -13.55 -18.53
C LYS A 201 -14.78 -12.70 -19.73
N GLU A 202 -15.07 -11.43 -19.53
CA GLU A 202 -15.40 -10.48 -20.59
C GLU A 202 -14.23 -10.31 -21.58
N ALA A 203 -12.99 -10.27 -21.09
CA ALA A 203 -11.79 -10.23 -21.92
C ALA A 203 -11.63 -11.49 -22.77
N LYS A 204 -11.81 -12.68 -22.19
CA LYS A 204 -11.72 -13.98 -22.90
C LYS A 204 -12.79 -14.12 -23.97
N LEU A 205 -13.95 -13.51 -23.81
CA LEU A 205 -14.99 -13.44 -24.83
C LEU A 205 -14.71 -12.39 -25.92
N GLY A 206 -13.57 -11.69 -25.84
CA GLY A 206 -13.20 -10.63 -26.78
C GLY A 206 -14.00 -9.33 -26.60
N TRP A 207 -14.97 -9.28 -25.70
CA TRP A 207 -15.89 -8.15 -25.57
C TRP A 207 -15.20 -6.83 -25.25
N ILE A 208 -14.13 -6.85 -24.44
CA ILE A 208 -13.36 -5.66 -24.04
C ILE A 208 -12.68 -4.99 -25.25
N MET A 209 -12.21 -5.79 -26.21
CA MET A 209 -11.51 -5.31 -27.42
C MET A 209 -12.46 -5.04 -28.57
N ILE A 210 -13.53 -5.82 -28.69
CA ILE A 210 -14.47 -5.77 -29.80
C ILE A 210 -15.31 -4.48 -29.77
N SER A 211 -15.79 -4.06 -28.58
CA SER A 211 -16.68 -2.91 -28.47
C SER A 211 -16.07 -1.61 -29.01
N PRO A 212 -14.84 -1.21 -28.62
CA PRO A 212 -14.19 0.00 -29.14
C PRO A 212 -13.93 -0.05 -30.63
N ILE A 213 -13.51 -1.22 -31.15
CA ILE A 213 -13.27 -1.40 -32.59
C ILE A 213 -14.58 -1.31 -33.36
N SER A 214 -15.64 -1.95 -32.86
CA SER A 214 -16.98 -1.90 -33.49
C SER A 214 -17.52 -0.48 -33.60
N GLU A 215 -17.31 0.35 -32.53
CA GLU A 215 -17.74 1.75 -32.56
C GLU A 215 -16.93 2.58 -33.53
N PHE A 216 -15.61 2.48 -33.48
CA PHE A 216 -14.75 3.15 -34.45
C PHE A 216 -15.15 2.83 -35.90
N LEU A 217 -15.44 1.56 -36.19
CA LEU A 217 -15.88 1.14 -37.54
C LEU A 217 -17.23 1.73 -37.89
N LYS A 218 -18.19 1.80 -36.95
CA LYS A 218 -19.51 2.43 -37.15
C LYS A 218 -19.36 3.94 -37.41
N GLU A 219 -18.54 4.63 -36.63
CA GLU A 219 -18.25 6.06 -36.85
C GLU A 219 -17.57 6.32 -38.21
N ALA A 220 -16.75 5.36 -38.68
CA ALA A 220 -16.13 5.40 -39.99
C ALA A 220 -17.10 5.02 -41.14
N GLY A 221 -18.39 4.79 -40.85
CA GLY A 221 -19.44 4.55 -41.85
C GLY A 221 -19.58 3.10 -42.27
N PHE A 222 -19.07 2.14 -41.52
CA PHE A 222 -19.28 0.71 -41.78
C PHE A 222 -20.50 0.16 -41.02
N GLU A 223 -21.18 -0.81 -41.64
CA GLU A 223 -22.08 -1.71 -40.91
C GLU A 223 -21.24 -2.77 -40.21
N VAL A 224 -21.48 -2.97 -38.89
CA VAL A 224 -20.64 -3.82 -38.04
C VAL A 224 -21.47 -4.92 -37.41
N GLU A 225 -21.08 -6.19 -37.65
CA GLU A 225 -21.60 -7.37 -36.96
C GLU A 225 -20.54 -7.92 -36.00
N SER A 226 -20.96 -8.34 -34.82
CA SER A 226 -20.07 -8.95 -33.82
C SER A 226 -20.88 -9.91 -32.94
N PRO A 227 -20.61 -11.25 -32.98
CA PRO A 227 -19.76 -11.94 -33.96
C PRO A 227 -20.33 -11.93 -35.36
N ALA A 228 -19.47 -11.95 -36.38
CA ALA A 228 -19.87 -12.05 -37.78
C ALA A 228 -19.73 -13.48 -38.29
N PHE A 229 -20.68 -13.94 -39.09
CA PHE A 229 -20.67 -15.27 -39.69
C PHE A 229 -20.59 -15.17 -41.19
N LEU A 230 -19.48 -15.60 -41.79
CA LEU A 230 -19.26 -15.56 -43.22
C LEU A 230 -19.21 -16.96 -43.80
N LYS A 231 -20.00 -17.19 -44.86
CA LYS A 231 -19.99 -18.44 -45.57
C LYS A 231 -18.91 -18.43 -46.65
N GLY A 232 -17.92 -19.30 -46.51
CA GLY A 232 -16.85 -19.47 -47.51
C GLY A 232 -17.30 -20.12 -48.79
N LYS A 233 -16.49 -20.05 -49.85
CA LYS A 233 -16.76 -20.71 -51.14
C LYS A 233 -16.93 -22.24 -51.05
N SER A 234 -16.35 -22.86 -50.04
CA SER A 234 -16.48 -24.29 -49.72
C SER A 234 -17.84 -24.66 -49.10
N GLY A 235 -18.69 -23.68 -48.79
CA GLY A 235 -19.94 -23.87 -48.05
C GLY A 235 -19.78 -23.89 -46.52
N ALA A 236 -18.56 -23.89 -46.02
CA ALA A 236 -18.30 -23.80 -44.58
C ALA A 236 -18.58 -22.38 -44.06
N THR A 237 -19.17 -22.28 -42.86
CA THR A 237 -19.39 -21.00 -42.17
C THR A 237 -18.24 -20.76 -41.19
N HIS A 238 -17.60 -19.60 -41.30
CA HIS A 238 -16.53 -19.15 -40.42
C HIS A 238 -17.07 -18.05 -39.53
N MET A 239 -16.72 -18.10 -38.26
CA MET A 239 -17.03 -17.07 -37.27
C MET A 239 -15.83 -16.15 -37.13
N PHE A 240 -16.09 -14.85 -37.13
CA PHE A 240 -15.12 -13.78 -36.89
C PHE A 240 -15.61 -12.93 -35.74
N ASP A 241 -14.69 -12.41 -34.94
CA ASP A 241 -15.03 -11.54 -33.79
C ASP A 241 -15.75 -10.26 -34.24
N ILE A 242 -15.33 -9.69 -35.38
CA ILE A 242 -15.93 -8.51 -36.00
C ILE A 242 -15.98 -8.69 -37.52
N GLY A 243 -17.13 -8.39 -38.12
CA GLY A 243 -17.30 -8.16 -39.55
C GLY A 243 -17.68 -6.70 -39.81
N ALA A 244 -16.98 -6.03 -40.70
CA ALA A 244 -17.29 -4.67 -41.11
C ALA A 244 -17.56 -4.60 -42.61
N TYR A 245 -18.70 -4.05 -43.00
CA TYR A 245 -19.17 -3.97 -44.37
C TYR A 245 -19.35 -2.50 -44.77
N ARG A 246 -18.88 -2.14 -45.98
CA ARG A 246 -19.24 -0.86 -46.59
C ARG A 246 -20.58 -1.00 -47.26
N LYS A 247 -21.50 -0.05 -47.07
CA LYS A 247 -22.68 0.12 -47.90
C LYS A 247 -22.30 0.49 -49.32
#